data_342ef27b6099b6d2e657c0e55ceb2a66
#
_entry.id   342ef27b6099b6d2e657c0e55ceb2a66
#
_cell.length_a   1.000
_cell.length_b   1.000
_cell.length_c   1.000
_cell.angle_alpha   90.00
_cell.angle_beta   90.00
_cell.angle_gamma   90.00
#
_symmetry.space_group_name_H-M   'P 1'
#
loop_
_entity.id
_entity.type
_entity.pdbx_description
1 polymer ?
#
loop_
_entity_poly.entity_id
_entity_poly.type
_entity_poly.pdbx_seq_one_letter_code
_entity_poly.pdbx_strand_id
1 'polypeptide(L)'
;MRTPLVLIVAAAVFAGCGAEPAPPPAPDPEPPAAPTDLLPETIVAERGGFIPEGVEYDMRNGRLLTGSLAEGSVFEMHADGRVTEHVSDPELVSSVGIEADEPRDRLLVANADRSVFQDGGTGLAMLGVYNLTSGERIAMVDLRAAAGAGDDAVHFANDVAVADDGTAYVTDTRALILYAVDTDYAASVLHRFEDGGAGPNGIVHHPGGYLLVARGAGLWKVPLDEPSAAAEVAVPEEIPGQDGMVWTAGRLAIVSNSGNRVVALTSTDDWATAEVAGVAPYETQATTAAVVGDHVYVVHPHFADEDPPSVSRVAFEP
;
A
#
# COMPACT_ATOMS: atom_id res chain seq x y z
N MET A 1 53.03 -7.81 -88.61
CA MET A 1 52.11 -6.71 -88.34
C MET A 1 51.44 -6.97 -86.97
N ARG A 2 51.86 -6.26 -85.94
CA ARG A 2 51.31 -6.41 -84.56
C ARG A 2 50.43 -5.21 -84.27
N THR A 3 49.18 -5.44 -83.99
CA THR A 3 48.18 -4.43 -83.59
C THR A 3 48.25 -4.22 -82.09
N PRO A 4 48.30 -2.99 -81.55
CA PRO A 4 48.30 -2.74 -80.14
C PRO A 4 46.85 -2.76 -79.54
N LEU A 5 46.75 -3.40 -78.43
CA LEU A 5 45.52 -3.46 -77.60
C LEU A 5 45.43 -2.20 -76.75
N VAL A 6 44.40 -1.45 -76.91
CA VAL A 6 44.10 -0.27 -76.09
C VAL A 6 43.24 -0.71 -74.87
N LEU A 7 43.80 -0.52 -73.68
CA LEU A 7 43.12 -0.81 -72.41
C LEU A 7 42.34 0.47 -71.94
N ILE A 8 41.05 0.41 -71.91
CA ILE A 8 40.17 1.50 -71.32
C ILE A 8 39.98 1.17 -69.89
N VAL A 9 40.49 2.01 -68.98
CA VAL A 9 40.23 1.93 -67.57
C VAL A 9 38.98 2.83 -67.24
N ALA A 10 37.89 2.23 -66.90
CA ALA A 10 36.68 2.94 -66.39
C ALA A 10 36.83 3.20 -64.91
N ALA A 11 36.93 4.46 -64.51
CA ALA A 11 36.88 4.87 -63.09
C ALA A 11 35.43 4.94 -62.62
N ALA A 12 35.05 4.05 -61.72
CA ALA A 12 33.73 4.14 -61.03
C ALA A 12 33.83 5.12 -59.84
N VAL A 13 33.10 6.21 -59.92
CA VAL A 13 32.93 7.16 -58.82
C VAL A 13 31.84 6.64 -57.94
N PHE A 14 32.17 6.12 -56.74
CA PHE A 14 31.21 5.83 -55.69
C PHE A 14 30.81 7.14 -54.99
N ALA A 15 29.59 7.61 -55.23
CA ALA A 15 28.96 8.65 -54.41
C ALA A 15 28.51 7.98 -53.10
N GLY A 16 29.28 8.17 -52.05
CA GLY A 16 28.87 7.78 -50.69
C GLY A 16 27.77 8.74 -50.18
N CYS A 17 26.52 8.26 -50.08
CA CYS A 17 25.50 8.93 -49.27
C CYS A 17 25.88 8.77 -47.81
N GLY A 18 26.51 9.79 -47.22
CA GLY A 18 26.68 9.90 -45.78
C GLY A 18 25.28 10.13 -45.15
N ALA A 19 24.75 9.10 -44.49
CA ALA A 19 23.62 9.32 -43.61
C ALA A 19 24.10 10.14 -42.40
N GLU A 20 23.49 11.26 -42.13
CA GLU A 20 23.67 12.02 -40.89
C GLU A 20 23.36 11.11 -39.71
N PRO A 21 24.16 11.11 -38.63
CA PRO A 21 23.84 10.35 -37.43
C PRO A 21 22.50 10.90 -36.85
N ALA A 22 21.60 9.98 -36.47
CA ALA A 22 20.36 10.34 -35.83
C ALA A 22 20.64 11.19 -34.55
N PRO A 23 19.84 12.20 -34.27
CA PRO A 23 19.99 12.97 -33.04
C PRO A 23 19.90 12.04 -31.83
N PRO A 24 20.62 12.31 -30.72
CA PRO A 24 20.53 11.53 -29.51
C PRO A 24 19.07 11.53 -29.02
N PRO A 25 18.59 10.43 -28.40
CA PRO A 25 17.26 10.40 -27.81
C PRO A 25 17.11 11.55 -26.80
N ALA A 26 15.93 12.13 -26.75
CA ALA A 26 15.61 13.13 -25.73
C ALA A 26 15.84 12.51 -24.34
N PRO A 27 16.38 13.29 -23.39
CA PRO A 27 16.49 12.80 -22.01
C PRO A 27 15.10 12.38 -21.51
N ASP A 28 15.08 11.27 -20.77
CA ASP A 28 13.86 10.84 -20.08
C ASP A 28 13.30 12.00 -19.25
N PRO A 29 11.97 12.16 -19.18
CA PRO A 29 11.37 13.17 -18.34
C PRO A 29 11.88 12.99 -16.91
N GLU A 30 12.41 14.06 -16.35
CA GLU A 30 12.81 14.09 -14.93
C GLU A 30 11.60 13.67 -14.09
N PRO A 31 11.76 12.74 -13.13
CA PRO A 31 10.67 12.38 -12.24
C PRO A 31 10.14 13.66 -11.58
N PRO A 32 8.82 13.77 -11.34
CA PRO A 32 8.25 14.93 -10.68
C PRO A 32 9.01 15.18 -9.38
N ALA A 33 9.43 16.43 -9.17
CA ALA A 33 10.09 16.83 -7.94
C ALA A 33 9.15 16.47 -6.78
N ALA A 34 9.70 15.81 -5.76
CA ALA A 34 8.95 15.55 -4.53
C ALA A 34 8.30 16.85 -4.05
N PRO A 35 7.03 16.84 -3.60
CA PRO A 35 6.36 18.03 -3.13
C PRO A 35 7.21 18.70 -2.06
N THR A 36 7.58 19.95 -2.29
CA THR A 36 8.42 20.75 -1.36
C THR A 36 7.60 21.31 -0.21
N ASP A 37 6.28 21.25 -0.29
CA ASP A 37 5.39 21.74 0.74
C ASP A 37 4.91 20.56 1.60
N LEU A 38 5.37 20.55 2.85
CA LEU A 38 4.86 19.63 3.87
C LEU A 38 3.37 19.90 4.11
N LEU A 39 2.61 18.84 4.31
CA LEU A 39 1.26 18.97 4.83
C LEU A 39 1.29 19.64 6.21
N PRO A 40 0.22 20.32 6.65
CA PRO A 40 0.09 20.83 8.02
C PRO A 40 0.41 19.76 9.06
N GLU A 41 0.83 20.16 10.25
CA GLU A 41 1.07 19.21 11.36
C GLU A 41 -0.17 18.43 11.72
N THR A 42 -1.35 19.05 11.56
CA THR A 42 -2.64 18.40 11.77
C THR A 42 -3.63 18.92 10.74
N ILE A 43 -4.34 18.01 10.12
CA ILE A 43 -5.47 18.28 9.23
C ILE A 43 -6.71 17.71 9.91
N VAL A 44 -7.67 18.57 10.25
CA VAL A 44 -8.97 18.16 10.79
C VAL A 44 -10.00 18.23 9.66
N ALA A 45 -10.71 17.15 9.42
CA ALA A 45 -11.73 17.10 8.37
C ALA A 45 -12.86 18.10 8.67
N GLU A 46 -13.39 18.75 7.64
CA GLU A 46 -14.53 19.68 7.75
C GLU A 46 -15.83 19.00 8.15
N ARG A 47 -15.91 17.67 8.03
CA ARG A 47 -17.05 16.84 8.40
C ARG A 47 -16.63 15.55 9.08
N GLY A 48 -17.51 15.02 9.92
CA GLY A 48 -17.40 13.69 10.49
C GLY A 48 -18.21 12.64 9.72
N GLY A 49 -18.33 11.46 10.32
CA GLY A 49 -19.23 10.38 9.92
C GLY A 49 -18.71 9.41 8.88
N PHE A 50 -17.64 9.71 8.15
CA PHE A 50 -17.10 8.78 7.16
C PHE A 50 -16.10 7.74 7.73
N ILE A 51 -15.60 7.95 8.93
CA ILE A 51 -14.72 7.03 9.68
C ILE A 51 -13.55 6.53 8.82
N PRO A 52 -12.53 7.37 8.58
CA PRO A 52 -11.33 6.94 7.85
C PRO A 52 -10.56 5.88 8.63
N GLU A 53 -10.10 4.84 7.95
CA GLU A 53 -9.28 3.81 8.58
C GLU A 53 -7.92 3.73 7.90
N GLY A 54 -7.89 3.48 6.57
CA GLY A 54 -6.71 3.59 5.74
C GLY A 54 -6.40 5.04 5.36
N VAL A 55 -5.11 5.38 5.33
CA VAL A 55 -4.62 6.64 4.80
C VAL A 55 -3.39 6.39 3.92
N GLU A 56 -3.30 7.07 2.78
CA GLU A 56 -2.20 6.94 1.83
C GLU A 56 -1.87 8.30 1.22
N TYR A 57 -0.61 8.54 0.90
CA TYR A 57 -0.20 9.73 0.20
C TYR A 57 0.22 9.40 -1.24
N ASP A 58 -0.62 9.76 -2.19
CA ASP A 58 -0.36 9.69 -3.62
C ASP A 58 0.67 10.77 -4.00
N MET A 59 1.96 10.38 -4.02
CA MET A 59 3.06 11.29 -4.38
C MET A 59 2.97 11.76 -5.84
N ARG A 60 2.42 10.95 -6.72
CA ARG A 60 2.27 11.26 -8.13
C ARG A 60 1.37 12.47 -8.36
N ASN A 61 0.25 12.55 -7.64
CA ASN A 61 -0.75 13.62 -7.78
C ASN A 61 -0.71 14.63 -6.62
N GLY A 62 0.14 14.40 -5.60
CA GLY A 62 0.36 15.30 -4.48
C GLY A 62 -0.84 15.44 -3.56
N ARG A 63 -1.50 14.32 -3.19
CA ARG A 63 -2.74 14.33 -2.42
C ARG A 63 -2.78 13.25 -1.35
N LEU A 64 -3.49 13.53 -0.28
CA LEU A 64 -3.75 12.60 0.81
C LEU A 64 -5.09 11.92 0.58
N LEU A 65 -5.07 10.59 0.46
CA LEU A 65 -6.26 9.76 0.28
C LEU A 65 -6.59 9.04 1.58
N THR A 66 -7.88 8.79 1.82
CA THR A 66 -8.33 8.00 2.95
C THR A 66 -9.54 7.16 2.58
N GLY A 67 -9.58 5.92 3.10
CA GLY A 67 -10.75 5.06 3.01
C GLY A 67 -11.89 5.57 3.89
N SER A 68 -13.03 4.88 3.83
CA SER A 68 -14.20 5.16 4.66
C SER A 68 -14.88 3.86 5.07
N LEU A 69 -14.83 3.56 6.35
CA LEU A 69 -15.55 2.40 6.90
C LEU A 69 -17.07 2.57 6.83
N ALA A 70 -17.57 3.81 6.87
CA ALA A 70 -18.99 4.08 6.97
C ALA A 70 -19.66 4.28 5.61
N GLU A 71 -18.96 4.87 4.65
CA GLU A 71 -19.54 5.28 3.37
C GLU A 71 -19.05 4.42 2.19
N GLY A 72 -18.01 3.59 2.39
CA GLY A 72 -17.44 2.74 1.35
C GLY A 72 -16.65 3.48 0.27
N SER A 73 -16.61 4.81 0.28
CA SER A 73 -15.86 5.63 -0.67
C SER A 73 -14.40 5.79 -0.28
N VAL A 74 -13.57 6.25 -1.22
CA VAL A 74 -12.24 6.82 -0.94
C VAL A 74 -12.33 8.33 -1.12
N PHE A 75 -11.81 9.05 -0.14
CA PHE A 75 -11.82 10.52 -0.11
C PHE A 75 -10.41 11.09 -0.24
N GLU A 76 -10.30 12.25 -0.89
CA GLU A 76 -9.14 13.11 -0.75
C GLU A 76 -9.38 14.06 0.41
N MET A 77 -8.45 14.09 1.37
CA MET A 77 -8.42 15.03 2.47
C MET A 77 -7.43 16.15 2.17
N HIS A 78 -7.94 17.34 1.89
CA HIS A 78 -7.14 18.50 1.56
C HIS A 78 -6.48 19.13 2.79
N ALA A 79 -5.38 19.85 2.59
CA ALA A 79 -4.63 20.50 3.66
C ALA A 79 -5.45 21.53 4.48
N ASP A 80 -6.53 22.05 3.93
CA ASP A 80 -7.47 22.96 4.60
C ASP A 80 -8.61 22.23 5.36
N GLY A 81 -8.59 20.88 5.35
CA GLY A 81 -9.61 20.03 6.00
C GLY A 81 -10.80 19.69 5.10
N ARG A 82 -10.90 20.26 3.92
CA ARG A 82 -11.94 19.91 2.96
C ARG A 82 -11.82 18.44 2.54
N VAL A 83 -12.97 17.75 2.44
CA VAL A 83 -13.06 16.33 2.07
C VAL A 83 -13.82 16.20 0.76
N THR A 84 -13.17 15.63 -0.26
CA THR A 84 -13.79 15.41 -1.57
C THR A 84 -13.73 13.94 -1.96
N GLU A 85 -14.82 13.44 -2.54
CA GLU A 85 -14.89 12.04 -2.98
C GLU A 85 -13.97 11.82 -4.18
N HIS A 86 -13.07 10.84 -4.08
CA HIS A 86 -12.18 10.44 -5.15
C HIS A 86 -12.65 9.14 -5.83
N VAL A 87 -13.06 8.15 -5.05
CA VAL A 87 -13.68 6.92 -5.55
C VAL A 87 -15.08 6.81 -5.00
N SER A 88 -16.04 6.63 -5.89
CA SER A 88 -17.44 6.35 -5.59
C SER A 88 -17.87 5.09 -6.33
N ASP A 89 -18.04 4.00 -5.62
CA ASP A 89 -18.42 2.71 -6.18
C ASP A 89 -19.45 2.02 -5.27
N PRO A 90 -20.65 1.67 -5.78
CA PRO A 90 -21.68 1.03 -4.97
C PRO A 90 -21.32 -0.37 -4.48
N GLU A 91 -20.27 -1.00 -5.01
CA GLU A 91 -19.75 -2.28 -4.52
C GLU A 91 -18.74 -2.12 -3.37
N LEU A 92 -18.24 -0.91 -3.09
CA LEU A 92 -17.48 -0.63 -1.87
C LEU A 92 -18.42 -0.52 -0.68
N VAL A 93 -18.28 -1.42 0.29
CA VAL A 93 -19.10 -1.44 1.52
C VAL A 93 -18.39 -0.72 2.65
N SER A 94 -17.14 -1.09 2.91
CA SER A 94 -16.22 -0.41 3.83
C SER A 94 -14.83 -0.39 3.18
N SER A 95 -14.34 0.79 2.82
CA SER A 95 -12.96 0.97 2.37
C SER A 95 -12.06 1.02 3.60
N VAL A 96 -11.28 -0.05 3.81
CA VAL A 96 -10.40 -0.23 4.95
C VAL A 96 -9.00 0.26 4.60
N GLY A 97 -8.00 -0.61 4.50
CA GLY A 97 -6.67 -0.25 4.04
C GLY A 97 -6.65 0.12 2.56
N ILE A 98 -5.81 1.07 2.20
CA ILE A 98 -5.63 1.54 0.82
C ILE A 98 -4.14 1.65 0.49
N GLU A 99 -3.77 1.38 -0.75
CA GLU A 99 -2.37 1.44 -1.23
C GLU A 99 -2.29 2.05 -2.63
N ALA A 100 -1.38 2.99 -2.82
CA ALA A 100 -1.11 3.64 -4.10
C ALA A 100 0.02 2.94 -4.86
N ASP A 101 -0.31 2.15 -5.88
CA ASP A 101 0.65 1.61 -6.83
C ASP A 101 0.91 2.64 -7.94
N GLU A 102 1.70 3.64 -7.63
CA GLU A 102 2.01 4.77 -8.50
C GLU A 102 2.65 4.36 -9.84
N PRO A 103 3.59 3.38 -9.88
CA PRO A 103 4.18 2.93 -11.14
C PRO A 103 3.14 2.44 -12.15
N ARG A 104 2.00 1.89 -11.67
CA ARG A 104 0.92 1.34 -12.50
C ARG A 104 -0.33 2.18 -12.53
N ASP A 105 -0.30 3.37 -11.90
CA ASP A 105 -1.43 4.28 -11.80
C ASP A 105 -2.69 3.59 -11.23
N ARG A 106 -2.48 2.79 -10.15
CA ARG A 106 -3.55 2.04 -9.48
C ARG A 106 -3.67 2.47 -8.02
N LEU A 107 -4.91 2.54 -7.56
CA LEU A 107 -5.28 2.60 -6.15
C LEU A 107 -5.94 1.27 -5.80
N LEU A 108 -5.39 0.58 -4.82
CA LEU A 108 -5.90 -0.68 -4.30
C LEU A 108 -6.63 -0.40 -3.00
N VAL A 109 -7.79 -1.04 -2.81
CA VAL A 109 -8.68 -0.79 -1.67
C VAL A 109 -9.12 -2.13 -1.10
N ALA A 110 -8.77 -2.42 0.14
CA ALA A 110 -9.34 -3.53 0.89
C ALA A 110 -10.80 -3.21 1.20
N ASN A 111 -11.72 -3.97 0.63
CA ASN A 111 -13.16 -3.77 0.77
C ASN A 111 -13.75 -4.86 1.65
N ALA A 112 -14.27 -4.45 2.79
CA ALA A 112 -14.84 -5.32 3.81
C ALA A 112 -16.27 -4.90 4.20
N ASP A 113 -16.83 -5.62 5.16
CA ASP A 113 -18.09 -5.24 5.81
C ASP A 113 -17.86 -5.12 7.33
N ARG A 114 -17.79 -3.88 7.80
CA ARG A 114 -17.56 -3.59 9.22
C ARG A 114 -18.67 -4.10 10.15
N SER A 115 -19.86 -4.42 9.63
CA SER A 115 -20.98 -4.93 10.41
C SER A 115 -20.65 -6.23 11.15
N VAL A 116 -19.63 -6.99 10.67
CA VAL A 116 -19.16 -8.21 11.34
C VAL A 116 -18.68 -8.01 12.77
N PHE A 117 -18.31 -6.78 13.14
CA PHE A 117 -17.92 -6.43 14.52
C PHE A 117 -19.10 -5.98 15.38
N GLN A 118 -20.27 -5.76 14.79
CA GLN A 118 -21.48 -5.26 15.46
C GLN A 118 -22.58 -6.32 15.50
N ASP A 119 -23.02 -6.79 14.34
CA ASP A 119 -24.23 -7.59 14.18
C ASP A 119 -23.94 -9.08 13.92
N GLY A 120 -22.66 -9.42 13.71
CA GLY A 120 -22.25 -10.71 13.19
C GLY A 120 -22.60 -10.85 11.70
N GLY A 121 -22.25 -11.94 11.10
CA GLY A 121 -22.46 -12.20 9.67
C GLY A 121 -21.24 -12.87 9.06
N THR A 122 -21.29 -13.14 7.77
CA THR A 122 -20.15 -13.76 7.05
C THR A 122 -19.08 -12.77 6.63
N GLY A 123 -19.37 -11.48 6.72
CA GLY A 123 -18.45 -10.43 6.33
C GLY A 123 -18.17 -10.39 4.83
N LEU A 124 -17.15 -9.64 4.46
CA LEU A 124 -16.72 -9.44 3.09
C LEU A 124 -15.18 -9.38 3.03
N ALA A 125 -14.61 -10.00 2.00
CA ALA A 125 -13.21 -9.78 1.62
C ALA A 125 -13.12 -9.65 0.11
N MET A 126 -12.90 -8.42 -0.35
CA MET A 126 -12.68 -8.09 -1.75
C MET A 126 -11.51 -7.11 -1.88
N LEU A 127 -10.90 -7.07 -3.04
CA LEU A 127 -9.93 -6.05 -3.43
C LEU A 127 -10.54 -5.20 -4.54
N GLY A 128 -10.81 -3.94 -4.26
CA GLY A 128 -11.13 -2.94 -5.27
C GLY A 128 -9.84 -2.42 -5.91
N VAL A 129 -9.82 -2.32 -7.24
CA VAL A 129 -8.70 -1.73 -7.99
C VAL A 129 -9.25 -0.60 -8.84
N TYR A 130 -8.68 0.58 -8.67
CA TYR A 130 -9.12 1.80 -9.32
C TYR A 130 -7.93 2.47 -10.02
N ASN A 131 -8.20 3.27 -11.03
CA ASN A 131 -7.18 4.17 -11.57
C ASN A 131 -6.85 5.23 -10.52
N LEU A 132 -5.57 5.34 -10.16
CA LEU A 132 -5.13 6.24 -9.09
C LEU A 132 -5.45 7.70 -9.42
N THR A 133 -5.29 8.11 -10.68
CA THR A 133 -5.50 9.50 -11.10
C THR A 133 -6.99 9.86 -11.23
N SER A 134 -7.83 8.98 -11.81
CA SER A 134 -9.23 9.29 -12.11
C SER A 134 -10.25 8.76 -11.11
N GLY A 135 -9.90 7.77 -10.27
CA GLY A 135 -10.83 7.06 -9.40
C GLY A 135 -11.74 6.06 -10.13
N GLU A 136 -11.57 5.86 -11.45
CA GLU A 136 -12.38 4.91 -12.21
C GLU A 136 -12.03 3.46 -11.86
N ARG A 137 -13.05 2.61 -11.70
CA ARG A 137 -12.86 1.20 -11.38
C ARG A 137 -12.18 0.45 -12.52
N ILE A 138 -11.12 -0.28 -12.19
CA ILE A 138 -10.43 -1.23 -13.06
C ILE A 138 -10.95 -2.65 -12.80
N ALA A 139 -11.00 -3.07 -11.53
CA ALA A 139 -11.45 -4.40 -11.15
C ALA A 139 -12.07 -4.40 -9.74
N MET A 140 -12.86 -5.44 -9.45
CA MET A 140 -13.32 -5.81 -8.12
C MET A 140 -13.11 -7.32 -7.97
N VAL A 141 -12.20 -7.74 -7.09
CA VAL A 141 -11.74 -9.12 -6.95
C VAL A 141 -12.33 -9.75 -5.70
N ASP A 142 -13.11 -10.82 -5.85
CA ASP A 142 -13.63 -11.59 -4.69
C ASP A 142 -12.52 -12.52 -4.16
N LEU A 143 -11.96 -12.18 -3.00
CA LEU A 143 -10.89 -12.93 -2.34
C LEU A 143 -11.39 -14.22 -1.72
N ARG A 144 -12.66 -14.27 -1.27
CA ARG A 144 -13.25 -15.46 -0.66
C ARG A 144 -13.35 -16.62 -1.65
N ALA A 145 -13.53 -16.32 -2.94
CA ALA A 145 -13.52 -17.34 -3.98
C ALA A 145 -12.20 -18.13 -4.02
N ALA A 146 -11.08 -17.50 -3.68
CA ALA A 146 -9.77 -18.14 -3.59
C ALA A 146 -9.61 -18.99 -2.33
N ALA A 147 -10.35 -18.70 -1.24
CA ALA A 147 -10.31 -19.49 -0.02
C ALA A 147 -10.87 -20.92 -0.18
N GLY A 148 -11.69 -21.14 -1.19
CA GLY A 148 -12.20 -22.45 -1.58
C GLY A 148 -13.69 -22.65 -1.30
N ALA A 149 -14.31 -23.59 -2.01
CA ALA A 149 -15.70 -23.93 -1.80
C ALA A 149 -15.90 -24.59 -0.42
N GLY A 150 -16.83 -24.06 0.38
CA GLY A 150 -17.13 -24.55 1.73
C GLY A 150 -16.33 -23.82 2.82
N ASP A 151 -15.66 -22.72 2.53
CA ASP A 151 -15.14 -21.83 3.53
C ASP A 151 -16.30 -21.04 4.15
N ASP A 152 -16.70 -21.45 5.36
CA ASP A 152 -17.74 -20.79 6.15
C ASP A 152 -17.14 -19.73 7.11
N ALA A 153 -15.88 -19.36 6.93
CA ALA A 153 -15.21 -18.36 7.76
C ALA A 153 -15.88 -16.98 7.64
N VAL A 154 -15.83 -16.25 8.72
CA VAL A 154 -16.13 -14.81 8.67
C VAL A 154 -14.95 -14.10 8.04
N HIS A 155 -15.19 -13.18 7.13
CA HIS A 155 -14.17 -12.47 6.36
C HIS A 155 -14.14 -10.99 6.69
N PHE A 156 -12.94 -10.41 6.65
CA PHE A 156 -12.72 -8.96 6.73
C PHE A 156 -11.39 -8.61 6.08
N ALA A 157 -11.42 -8.22 4.79
CA ALA A 157 -10.24 -7.68 4.12
C ALA A 157 -9.84 -6.39 4.84
N ASN A 158 -8.59 -6.33 5.30
CA ASN A 158 -8.14 -5.25 6.18
C ASN A 158 -7.16 -4.32 5.49
N ASP A 159 -5.99 -4.82 5.13
CA ASP A 159 -4.93 -3.98 4.59
C ASP A 159 -4.31 -4.60 3.33
N VAL A 160 -3.59 -3.79 2.56
CA VAL A 160 -3.03 -4.20 1.28
C VAL A 160 -1.61 -3.65 1.11
N ALA A 161 -0.72 -4.48 0.56
CA ALA A 161 0.61 -4.07 0.12
C ALA A 161 0.85 -4.52 -1.32
N VAL A 162 1.69 -3.79 -2.06
CA VAL A 162 2.03 -4.11 -3.45
C VAL A 162 3.52 -4.37 -3.59
N ALA A 163 3.88 -5.47 -4.28
CA ALA A 163 5.25 -5.75 -4.65
C ALA A 163 5.68 -5.01 -5.93
N ASP A 164 6.99 -4.95 -6.16
CA ASP A 164 7.57 -4.28 -7.34
C ASP A 164 7.06 -4.86 -8.67
N ASP A 165 6.71 -6.15 -8.72
CA ASP A 165 6.14 -6.80 -9.89
C ASP A 165 4.65 -6.48 -10.11
N GLY A 166 4.00 -5.85 -9.14
CA GLY A 166 2.60 -5.47 -9.17
C GLY A 166 1.63 -6.47 -8.54
N THR A 167 2.14 -7.56 -7.97
CA THR A 167 1.33 -8.47 -7.15
C THR A 167 0.86 -7.75 -5.89
N ALA A 168 -0.43 -7.77 -5.62
CA ALA A 168 -1.02 -7.23 -4.40
C ALA A 168 -1.19 -8.35 -3.36
N TYR A 169 -0.92 -8.01 -2.09
CA TYR A 169 -1.12 -8.90 -0.95
C TYR A 169 -2.14 -8.28 -0.01
N VAL A 170 -3.13 -9.06 0.38
CA VAL A 170 -4.25 -8.57 1.20
C VAL A 170 -4.38 -9.41 2.46
N THR A 171 -4.50 -8.75 3.61
CA THR A 171 -4.80 -9.39 4.88
C THR A 171 -6.31 -9.59 5.06
N ASP A 172 -6.71 -10.76 5.56
CA ASP A 172 -8.08 -11.02 6.02
C ASP A 172 -8.04 -11.33 7.51
N THR A 173 -8.38 -10.33 8.30
CA THR A 173 -8.28 -10.40 9.78
C THR A 173 -9.17 -11.46 10.38
N ARG A 174 -10.36 -11.68 9.84
CA ARG A 174 -11.33 -12.60 10.42
C ARG A 174 -11.12 -14.04 9.97
N ALA A 175 -10.71 -14.24 8.72
CA ALA A 175 -10.44 -15.57 8.16
C ALA A 175 -9.00 -16.05 8.43
N LEU A 176 -8.12 -15.22 9.01
CA LEU A 176 -6.71 -15.52 9.28
C LEU A 176 -5.93 -15.85 8.00
N ILE A 177 -6.21 -15.14 6.91
CA ILE A 177 -5.66 -15.42 5.58
C ILE A 177 -4.82 -14.25 5.09
N LEU A 178 -3.73 -14.57 4.37
CA LEU A 178 -3.09 -13.67 3.41
C LEU A 178 -3.44 -14.14 2.01
N TYR A 179 -3.93 -13.22 1.19
CA TYR A 179 -4.16 -13.45 -0.24
C TYR A 179 -3.05 -12.83 -1.07
N ALA A 180 -2.78 -13.41 -2.23
CA ALA A 180 -2.02 -12.81 -3.31
C ALA A 180 -2.95 -12.61 -4.50
N VAL A 181 -2.91 -11.43 -5.12
CA VAL A 181 -3.65 -11.07 -6.34
C VAL A 181 -2.64 -10.64 -7.39
N ASP A 182 -2.55 -11.38 -8.48
CA ASP A 182 -1.61 -11.10 -9.55
C ASP A 182 -2.04 -9.89 -10.43
N THR A 183 -1.24 -9.57 -11.42
CA THR A 183 -1.50 -8.45 -12.33
C THR A 183 -2.65 -8.70 -13.31
N ASP A 184 -3.10 -9.93 -13.46
CA ASP A 184 -4.32 -10.33 -14.19
C ASP A 184 -5.55 -10.37 -13.28
N TYR A 185 -5.39 -9.96 -12.02
CA TYR A 185 -6.41 -9.94 -10.97
C TYR A 185 -6.92 -11.32 -10.56
N ALA A 186 -6.09 -12.36 -10.73
CA ALA A 186 -6.40 -13.68 -10.21
C ALA A 186 -5.93 -13.79 -8.74
N ALA A 187 -6.88 -14.08 -7.85
CA ALA A 187 -6.62 -14.22 -6.42
C ALA A 187 -6.24 -15.67 -6.08
N SER A 188 -5.32 -15.80 -5.12
CA SER A 188 -4.93 -17.07 -4.52
C SER A 188 -4.66 -16.89 -3.02
N VAL A 189 -4.76 -17.97 -2.24
CA VAL A 189 -4.33 -17.98 -0.84
C VAL A 189 -2.81 -18.13 -0.80
N LEU A 190 -2.13 -17.15 -0.23
CA LEU A 190 -0.69 -17.19 0.00
C LEU A 190 -0.34 -17.93 1.28
N HIS A 191 -1.03 -17.59 2.38
CA HIS A 191 -0.77 -18.17 3.69
C HIS A 191 -2.04 -18.20 4.54
N ARG A 192 -2.15 -19.20 5.43
CA ARG A 192 -3.16 -19.25 6.48
C ARG A 192 -2.46 -19.31 7.82
N PHE A 193 -2.77 -18.35 8.68
CA PHE A 193 -2.30 -18.42 10.06
C PHE A 193 -3.10 -19.45 10.84
N GLU A 194 -2.43 -20.07 11.82
CA GLU A 194 -3.10 -21.01 12.72
C GLU A 194 -4.14 -20.30 13.60
N ASP A 195 -5.19 -21.04 13.96
CA ASP A 195 -6.22 -20.57 14.90
C ASP A 195 -5.64 -20.25 16.28
N GLY A 196 -6.33 -19.34 16.99
CA GLY A 196 -6.01 -19.08 18.42
C GLY A 196 -5.19 -17.83 18.66
N GLY A 197 -5.26 -16.84 17.78
CA GLY A 197 -4.66 -15.52 17.97
C GLY A 197 -5.45 -14.43 17.30
N ALA A 198 -4.96 -13.19 17.38
CA ALA A 198 -5.48 -12.11 16.56
C ALA A 198 -5.25 -12.41 15.08
N GLY A 199 -6.10 -11.90 14.20
CA GLY A 199 -5.92 -11.99 12.77
C GLY A 199 -4.80 -11.06 12.25
N PRO A 200 -4.33 -11.28 11.02
CA PRO A 200 -3.43 -10.35 10.35
C PRO A 200 -4.15 -9.01 10.11
N ASN A 201 -3.41 -7.93 10.29
CA ASN A 201 -3.88 -6.56 10.10
C ASN A 201 -2.95 -5.84 9.12
N GLY A 202 -2.18 -4.84 9.54
CA GLY A 202 -1.25 -4.12 8.71
C GLY A 202 -0.25 -5.04 7.98
N ILE A 203 0.13 -4.66 6.76
CA ILE A 203 1.02 -5.44 5.91
C ILE A 203 1.92 -4.52 5.10
N VAL A 204 3.19 -4.89 4.95
CA VAL A 204 4.11 -4.25 4.01
C VAL A 204 4.91 -5.29 3.23
N HIS A 205 5.21 -4.99 1.97
CA HIS A 205 6.14 -5.77 1.18
C HIS A 205 7.57 -5.30 1.42
N HIS A 206 8.51 -6.23 1.59
CA HIS A 206 9.94 -5.96 1.66
C HIS A 206 10.64 -6.40 0.38
N PRO A 207 11.55 -5.57 -0.22
CA PRO A 207 12.26 -5.93 -1.46
C PRO A 207 13.10 -7.22 -1.37
N GLY A 208 13.35 -7.71 -0.16
CA GLY A 208 13.99 -9.01 0.11
C GLY A 208 13.12 -10.23 -0.21
N GLY A 209 11.90 -10.04 -0.75
CA GLY A 209 11.01 -11.14 -1.16
C GLY A 209 10.18 -11.73 -0.03
N TYR A 210 9.75 -10.92 0.91
CA TYR A 210 8.84 -11.32 2.00
C TYR A 210 7.88 -10.19 2.39
N LEU A 211 6.86 -10.57 3.12
CA LEU A 211 5.94 -9.63 3.76
C LEU A 211 6.28 -9.50 5.25
N LEU A 212 6.11 -8.31 5.81
CA LEU A 212 5.97 -8.13 7.24
C LEU A 212 4.50 -7.86 7.54
N VAL A 213 3.97 -8.58 8.52
CA VAL A 213 2.53 -8.61 8.82
C VAL A 213 2.32 -8.39 10.31
N ALA A 214 1.53 -7.36 10.64
CA ALA A 214 1.06 -7.13 12.01
C ALA A 214 0.01 -8.19 12.40
N ARG A 215 0.17 -8.82 13.57
CA ARG A 215 -0.79 -9.79 14.08
C ARG A 215 -0.91 -9.70 15.60
N GLY A 216 -1.92 -8.99 16.07
CA GLY A 216 -2.13 -8.77 17.50
C GLY A 216 -1.05 -7.89 18.12
N ALA A 217 -0.16 -8.45 18.94
CA ALA A 217 0.99 -7.76 19.51
C ALA A 217 2.32 -8.19 18.85
N GLY A 218 2.28 -9.14 17.91
CA GLY A 218 3.43 -9.71 17.23
C GLY A 218 3.58 -9.22 15.79
N LEU A 219 4.81 -9.13 15.32
CA LEU A 219 5.17 -8.88 13.93
C LEU A 219 5.61 -10.21 13.30
N TRP A 220 5.08 -10.53 12.13
CA TRP A 220 5.36 -11.76 11.41
C TRP A 220 6.09 -11.50 10.10
N LYS A 221 7.11 -12.32 9.80
CA LYS A 221 7.76 -12.38 8.49
C LYS A 221 7.20 -13.57 7.71
N VAL A 222 6.72 -13.33 6.49
CA VAL A 222 6.17 -14.35 5.59
C VAL A 222 6.98 -14.34 4.30
N PRO A 223 7.91 -15.29 4.09
CA PRO A 223 8.66 -15.41 2.83
C PRO A 223 7.73 -15.71 1.65
N LEU A 224 7.94 -15.04 0.51
CA LEU A 224 7.08 -15.22 -0.68
C LEU A 224 7.38 -16.52 -1.44
N ASP A 225 8.62 -16.99 -1.38
CA ASP A 225 9.06 -18.24 -2.01
C ASP A 225 8.71 -19.49 -1.18
N GLU A 226 8.56 -19.33 0.14
CA GLU A 226 8.16 -20.40 1.06
C GLU A 226 7.22 -19.86 2.16
N PRO A 227 5.94 -19.53 1.84
CA PRO A 227 5.02 -18.93 2.81
C PRO A 227 4.73 -19.80 4.04
N SER A 228 4.97 -21.13 3.94
CA SER A 228 4.86 -22.06 5.06
C SER A 228 5.96 -21.87 6.13
N ALA A 229 7.04 -21.18 5.79
CA ALA A 229 8.13 -20.81 6.71
C ALA A 229 7.85 -19.49 7.46
N ALA A 230 6.60 -19.01 7.45
CA ALA A 230 6.20 -17.82 8.20
C ALA A 230 6.59 -17.95 9.68
N ALA A 231 7.21 -16.90 10.23
CA ALA A 231 7.70 -16.89 11.60
C ALA A 231 7.51 -15.51 12.24
N GLU A 232 7.34 -15.49 13.55
CA GLU A 232 7.29 -14.28 14.33
C GLU A 232 8.68 -13.62 14.41
N VAL A 233 8.75 -12.32 14.17
CA VAL A 233 9.95 -11.50 14.35
C VAL A 233 10.13 -11.25 15.83
N ALA A 234 11.32 -11.58 16.39
CA ALA A 234 11.59 -11.29 17.80
C ALA A 234 11.78 -9.77 17.99
N VAL A 235 10.86 -9.14 18.70
CA VAL A 235 10.91 -7.73 19.09
C VAL A 235 11.23 -7.60 20.58
N PRO A 236 11.91 -6.52 21.04
CA PRO A 236 12.33 -6.39 22.43
C PRO A 236 11.17 -6.19 23.41
N GLU A 237 10.04 -5.69 22.93
CA GLU A 237 8.81 -5.49 23.70
C GLU A 237 7.57 -5.75 22.84
N GLU A 238 6.47 -6.15 23.46
CA GLU A 238 5.19 -6.27 22.77
C GLU A 238 4.69 -4.89 22.28
N ILE A 239 4.16 -4.87 21.05
CA ILE A 239 3.51 -3.68 20.49
C ILE A 239 2.00 -3.98 20.43
N PRO A 240 1.22 -3.60 21.46
CA PRO A 240 -0.17 -4.01 21.57
C PRO A 240 -1.04 -3.34 20.50
N GLY A 241 -1.97 -4.11 19.92
CA GLY A 241 -2.88 -3.61 18.91
C GLY A 241 -2.15 -3.05 17.70
N GLN A 242 -1.21 -3.82 17.15
CA GLN A 242 -0.58 -3.47 15.89
C GLN A 242 -1.66 -3.36 14.81
N ASP A 243 -1.66 -2.23 14.12
CA ASP A 243 -2.61 -1.85 13.08
C ASP A 243 -1.86 -1.57 11.77
N GLY A 244 -2.10 -0.50 11.06
CA GLY A 244 -1.39 -0.18 9.83
C GLY A 244 0.13 0.02 10.01
N MET A 245 0.88 -0.22 8.94
CA MET A 245 2.34 -0.14 8.92
C MET A 245 2.83 0.55 7.66
N VAL A 246 3.93 1.31 7.77
CA VAL A 246 4.58 1.96 6.62
C VAL A 246 6.10 1.89 6.72
N TRP A 247 6.76 1.86 5.55
CA TRP A 247 8.20 2.07 5.44
C TRP A 247 8.53 3.56 5.46
N THR A 248 9.48 3.96 6.31
CA THR A 248 9.97 5.35 6.35
C THR A 248 11.46 5.39 6.68
N ALA A 249 12.26 6.07 5.86
CA ALA A 249 13.70 6.29 6.09
C ALA A 249 14.46 5.02 6.51
N GLY A 250 14.15 3.86 5.90
CA GLY A 250 14.79 2.58 6.21
C GLY A 250 14.31 1.90 7.51
N ARG A 251 13.21 2.36 8.09
CA ARG A 251 12.57 1.82 9.29
C ARG A 251 11.15 1.38 8.97
N LEU A 252 10.65 0.38 9.67
CA LEU A 252 9.24 0.01 9.69
C LEU A 252 8.55 0.79 10.81
N ALA A 253 7.61 1.66 10.46
CA ALA A 253 6.76 2.34 11.43
C ALA A 253 5.44 1.55 11.57
N ILE A 254 5.10 1.16 12.79
CA ILE A 254 3.92 0.38 13.15
C ILE A 254 3.01 1.26 14.02
N VAL A 255 1.78 1.44 13.60
CA VAL A 255 0.75 2.09 14.42
C VAL A 255 0.29 1.10 15.49
N SER A 256 0.48 1.46 16.75
CA SER A 256 -0.06 0.73 17.90
C SER A 256 -1.35 1.39 18.34
N ASN A 257 -2.45 0.92 17.79
CA ASN A 257 -3.80 1.46 17.98
C ASN A 257 -4.19 1.52 19.47
N SER A 258 -4.07 0.40 20.19
CA SER A 258 -4.39 0.34 21.62
C SER A 258 -3.25 0.87 22.52
N GLY A 259 -2.05 1.06 21.99
CA GLY A 259 -0.92 1.64 22.69
C GLY A 259 -0.76 3.14 22.52
N ASN A 260 -1.57 3.77 21.67
CA ASN A 260 -1.55 5.21 21.36
C ASN A 260 -0.15 5.71 20.99
N ARG A 261 0.53 5.00 20.11
CA ARG A 261 1.89 5.35 19.67
C ARG A 261 2.20 4.74 18.31
N VAL A 262 3.14 5.34 17.59
CA VAL A 262 3.85 4.69 16.49
C VAL A 262 5.19 4.18 16.98
N VAL A 263 5.51 2.93 16.70
CA VAL A 263 6.80 2.32 17.01
C VAL A 263 7.59 2.12 15.73
N ALA A 264 8.76 2.73 15.62
CA ALA A 264 9.67 2.51 14.52
C ALA A 264 10.65 1.39 14.86
N LEU A 265 10.74 0.39 13.98
CA LEU A 265 11.64 -0.75 14.11
C LEU A 265 12.70 -0.76 13.01
N THR A 266 13.87 -1.30 13.35
CA THR A 266 14.93 -1.65 12.40
C THR A 266 15.38 -3.09 12.61
N SER A 267 15.94 -3.69 11.56
CA SER A 267 16.57 -5.01 11.64
C SER A 267 17.91 -5.01 10.91
N THR A 268 18.85 -5.83 11.41
CA THR A 268 20.16 -6.07 10.78
C THR A 268 20.38 -7.52 10.40
N ASP A 269 19.40 -8.40 10.65
CA ASP A 269 19.46 -9.84 10.44
C ASP A 269 18.29 -10.37 9.61
N ASP A 270 17.88 -9.56 8.63
CA ASP A 270 16.81 -9.92 7.69
C ASP A 270 15.47 -10.19 8.40
N TRP A 271 15.17 -9.39 9.43
CA TRP A 271 13.93 -9.47 10.22
C TRP A 271 13.72 -10.82 10.93
N ALA A 272 14.78 -11.49 11.32
CA ALA A 272 14.70 -12.53 12.34
C ALA A 272 14.48 -11.89 13.73
N THR A 273 15.15 -10.75 13.96
CA THR A 273 14.94 -9.89 15.13
C THR A 273 14.76 -8.43 14.68
N ALA A 274 14.17 -7.62 15.54
CA ALA A 274 14.07 -6.18 15.33
C ALA A 274 14.40 -5.41 16.61
N GLU A 275 14.84 -4.16 16.43
CA GLU A 275 15.14 -3.23 17.52
C GLU A 275 14.24 -1.98 17.39
N VAL A 276 13.85 -1.41 18.53
CA VAL A 276 13.11 -0.14 18.55
C VAL A 276 14.06 1.00 18.18
N ALA A 277 13.77 1.69 17.10
CA ALA A 277 14.54 2.83 16.59
C ALA A 277 13.91 4.19 16.94
N GLY A 278 12.73 4.18 17.53
CA GLY A 278 12.02 5.39 17.99
C GLY A 278 10.57 5.12 18.30
N VAL A 279 9.99 5.97 19.14
CA VAL A 279 8.57 5.91 19.51
C VAL A 279 7.99 7.31 19.34
N ALA A 280 6.79 7.39 18.77
CA ALA A 280 6.06 8.63 18.59
C ALA A 280 4.66 8.50 19.25
N PRO A 281 4.46 9.05 20.47
CA PRO A 281 3.16 8.98 21.14
C PRO A 281 2.14 9.92 20.49
N TYR A 282 0.85 9.57 20.61
CA TYR A 282 -0.27 10.42 20.26
C TYR A 282 -1.41 10.26 21.28
N GLU A 283 -2.30 11.25 21.35
CA GLU A 283 -3.38 11.25 22.37
C GLU A 283 -4.66 10.55 21.89
N THR A 284 -5.01 10.73 20.62
CA THR A 284 -6.23 10.17 20.02
C THR A 284 -5.91 8.91 19.26
N GLN A 285 -6.69 7.85 19.45
CA GLN A 285 -6.53 6.57 18.76
C GLN A 285 -6.32 6.75 17.24
N ALA A 286 -5.31 6.06 16.70
CA ALA A 286 -5.02 6.04 15.28
C ALA A 286 -5.06 4.60 14.75
N THR A 287 -5.27 4.42 13.45
CA THR A 287 -5.37 3.11 12.79
C THR A 287 -4.21 2.85 11.85
N THR A 288 -3.92 3.75 10.94
CA THR A 288 -2.83 3.56 9.99
C THR A 288 -2.07 4.86 9.75
N ALA A 289 -1.04 4.78 8.91
CA ALA A 289 -0.16 5.90 8.63
C ALA A 289 0.16 6.02 7.14
N ALA A 290 0.50 7.24 6.71
CA ALA A 290 1.06 7.54 5.40
C ALA A 290 2.42 8.24 5.55
N VAL A 291 3.25 8.15 4.53
CA VAL A 291 4.55 8.83 4.48
C VAL A 291 4.49 9.99 3.49
N VAL A 292 4.83 11.20 3.96
CA VAL A 292 4.92 12.41 3.12
C VAL A 292 6.32 12.98 3.23
N GLY A 293 7.14 12.78 2.22
CA GLY A 293 8.57 13.04 2.30
C GLY A 293 9.23 12.18 3.37
N ASP A 294 9.84 12.80 4.38
CA ASP A 294 10.49 12.10 5.51
C ASP A 294 9.59 12.01 6.76
N HIS A 295 8.31 12.39 6.63
CA HIS A 295 7.39 12.50 7.76
C HIS A 295 6.31 11.43 7.72
N VAL A 296 5.96 10.92 8.90
CA VAL A 296 4.87 9.98 9.11
C VAL A 296 3.65 10.74 9.62
N TYR A 297 2.52 10.50 8.98
CA TYR A 297 1.22 11.02 9.36
C TYR A 297 0.30 9.85 9.72
N VAL A 298 -0.42 9.95 10.83
CA VAL A 298 -1.38 8.94 11.29
C VAL A 298 -2.81 9.45 11.14
N VAL A 299 -3.73 8.56 10.81
CA VAL A 299 -5.14 8.88 10.72
C VAL A 299 -5.85 8.53 12.03
N HIS A 300 -6.69 9.46 12.50
CA HIS A 300 -7.52 9.35 13.70
C HIS A 300 -8.99 9.29 13.30
N PRO A 301 -9.62 8.10 13.29
CA PRO A 301 -10.98 7.92 12.78
C PRO A 301 -12.10 8.44 13.70
N HIS A 302 -11.81 8.65 14.99
CA HIS A 302 -12.81 9.05 15.98
C HIS A 302 -14.02 8.08 16.04
N PHE A 303 -13.76 6.79 16.26
CA PHE A 303 -14.77 5.73 16.21
C PHE A 303 -15.94 5.91 17.18
N ALA A 304 -15.68 6.50 18.34
CA ALA A 304 -16.59 6.52 19.49
C ALA A 304 -17.17 7.90 19.81
N ASP A 305 -16.74 8.95 19.14
CA ASP A 305 -17.16 10.32 19.40
C ASP A 305 -17.68 11.00 18.13
N GLU A 306 -18.22 12.22 18.27
CA GLU A 306 -18.75 13.02 17.17
C GLU A 306 -17.71 13.99 16.59
N ASP A 307 -16.47 13.95 17.08
CA ASP A 307 -15.41 14.82 16.61
C ASP A 307 -15.04 14.45 15.16
N PRO A 308 -14.76 15.45 14.31
CA PRO A 308 -14.33 15.18 12.95
C PRO A 308 -13.01 14.39 12.93
N PRO A 309 -12.85 13.42 12.01
CA PRO A 309 -11.60 12.72 11.85
C PRO A 309 -10.45 13.67 11.54
N SER A 310 -9.24 13.22 11.85
CA SER A 310 -8.06 14.03 11.59
C SER A 310 -6.88 13.18 11.13
N VAL A 311 -5.90 13.83 10.52
CA VAL A 311 -4.60 13.26 10.21
C VAL A 311 -3.54 14.13 10.85
N SER A 312 -2.62 13.55 11.60
CA SER A 312 -1.58 14.30 12.29
C SER A 312 -0.19 13.72 12.05
N ARG A 313 0.78 14.63 11.91
CA ARG A 313 2.19 14.28 11.82
C ARG A 313 2.71 13.86 13.18
N VAL A 314 3.42 12.73 13.21
CA VAL A 314 4.08 12.24 14.43
C VAL A 314 5.56 12.54 14.41
N ALA A 315 6.13 12.74 15.61
CA ALA A 315 7.56 12.97 15.81
C ALA A 315 8.15 11.85 16.66
N PHE A 316 9.12 11.12 16.10
CA PHE A 316 9.78 10.04 16.82
C PHE A 316 10.78 10.60 17.84
N GLU A 317 10.67 10.11 19.06
CA GLU A 317 11.68 10.27 20.11
C GLU A 317 12.68 9.10 20.04
N PRO A 318 13.96 9.36 20.34
CA PRO A 318 15.01 8.33 20.29
C PRO A 318 14.80 7.18 21.25
#